data_4b38729777684d1be1b1bf5f05eddcc0
#
_entry.id   4b38729777684d1be1b1bf5f05eddcc0
#
_cell.length_a   1.000
_cell.length_b   1.000
_cell.length_c   1.000
_cell.angle_alpha   90.00
_cell.angle_beta   90.00
_cell.angle_gamma   90.00
#
_symmetry.space_group_name_H-M   'P 1'
#
loop_
_entity.id
_entity.type
_entity.pdbx_description
1 polymer ?
#
loop_
_entity_poly.entity_id
_entity_poly.type
_entity_poly.pdbx_seq_one_letter_code
_entity_poly.pdbx_strand_id
1 'polypeptide(L)'
;MALKFITAEEAASFVHHDDNVGFSGFTPAGCPKVVPGAIAKKAIAEHEKGNPFQIGMFTGASTGDKLDGELARANAIKFRTPYQSNKDLRALLNSHGAQYFDMHLSELAQSLRYGFLGKIDVAIVEAADVTEDGEIVPTSGVGILPTICRMADRIIIELNCRHPKEIRGMHDIYEPADPPYRREIPIYTPSDRIGSDCVKVDPAKIVGVVKTDEPNEGGKFSPLDDVTMAIGQNVANFLVGEIKAGRLPKEFVPLQSGVGNVANAVLGCMGENKDIPAFNVYTEVIQDAVIALMKEGRVKFASGCSLSVSNEVIRDIYANLDFFKDKILLRPQEISNNPEVTRRLGLVAINTALEADIFGNINSTHVSGTRMMNGIGGSGDFTRSAMLSIFTTPSTAKEGKISAFVPMVSHLDHSEHSVKVIITEYGVADLRGKSPIQRARCIIDNCVHPDYKPLLEEYLAMGIKGHTPQNLKCCFAFHEELAASGDMHNVDWSKYNK
;
A
#
# COMPACT_ATOMS: atom_id res chain seq x y z
N MET A 1 23.13 -16.30 -23.61
CA MET A 1 24.30 -16.61 -22.74
C MET A 1 23.83 -17.64 -21.72
N ALA A 2 24.64 -18.68 -21.43
CA ALA A 2 24.22 -19.68 -20.45
C ALA A 2 24.03 -19.04 -19.07
N LEU A 3 22.92 -19.35 -18.43
CA LEU A 3 22.61 -18.85 -17.09
C LEU A 3 23.59 -19.46 -16.07
N LYS A 4 24.21 -18.59 -15.26
CA LYS A 4 25.13 -19.02 -14.20
C LYS A 4 24.33 -19.24 -12.90
N PHE A 5 24.18 -20.48 -12.47
CA PHE A 5 23.62 -20.83 -11.18
C PHE A 5 24.68 -20.68 -10.08
N ILE A 6 24.30 -19.98 -9.00
CA ILE A 6 25.18 -19.63 -7.88
C ILE A 6 24.46 -19.82 -6.55
N THR A 7 25.21 -19.84 -5.44
CA THR A 7 24.65 -19.84 -4.09
C THR A 7 24.20 -18.44 -3.68
N ALA A 8 23.42 -18.34 -2.60
CA ALA A 8 23.01 -17.06 -2.04
C ALA A 8 24.20 -16.25 -1.49
N GLU A 9 25.19 -16.92 -0.94
CA GLU A 9 26.45 -16.32 -0.46
C GLU A 9 27.28 -15.75 -1.62
N GLU A 10 27.39 -16.49 -2.72
CA GLU A 10 28.03 -16.00 -3.96
C GLU A 10 27.26 -14.79 -4.51
N ALA A 11 25.92 -14.83 -4.50
CA ALA A 11 25.08 -13.70 -4.89
C ALA A 11 25.32 -12.47 -4.02
N ALA A 12 25.37 -12.63 -2.69
CA ALA A 12 25.67 -11.56 -1.75
C ALA A 12 27.08 -10.97 -1.96
N SER A 13 28.03 -11.71 -2.56
CA SER A 13 29.38 -11.19 -2.85
C SER A 13 29.36 -10.04 -3.87
N PHE A 14 28.36 -9.99 -4.75
CA PHE A 14 28.16 -8.90 -5.72
C PHE A 14 27.58 -7.62 -5.13
N VAL A 15 27.15 -7.63 -3.88
CA VAL A 15 26.61 -6.46 -3.18
C VAL A 15 27.67 -5.89 -2.25
N HIS A 16 27.97 -4.59 -2.37
CA HIS A 16 29.04 -3.93 -1.62
C HIS A 16 28.48 -2.87 -0.67
N HIS A 17 29.33 -2.41 0.24
CA HIS A 17 28.99 -1.25 1.08
C HIS A 17 28.67 -0.03 0.20
N ASP A 18 27.62 0.71 0.56
CA ASP A 18 27.10 1.88 -0.15
C ASP A 18 26.42 1.58 -1.51
N ASP A 19 26.32 0.31 -1.95
CA ASP A 19 25.50 -0.01 -3.13
C ASP A 19 24.02 0.39 -2.90
N ASN A 20 23.39 0.89 -3.94
CA ASN A 20 21.94 1.04 -4.01
C ASN A 20 21.32 -0.21 -4.63
N VAL A 21 20.51 -0.91 -3.90
CA VAL A 21 19.91 -2.19 -4.28
C VAL A 21 18.42 -2.06 -4.51
N GLY A 22 17.98 -2.41 -5.72
CA GLY A 22 16.56 -2.54 -6.04
C GLY A 22 16.06 -3.97 -5.83
N PHE A 23 14.95 -4.13 -5.13
CA PHE A 23 14.32 -5.44 -4.90
C PHE A 23 12.95 -5.50 -5.57
N SER A 24 12.67 -6.63 -6.24
CA SER A 24 11.34 -6.88 -6.84
C SER A 24 10.26 -7.13 -5.79
N GLY A 25 9.05 -7.26 -6.25
CA GLY A 25 7.87 -7.58 -5.47
C GLY A 25 7.09 -6.37 -4.99
N PHE A 26 5.91 -6.68 -4.46
CA PHE A 26 4.98 -5.71 -3.89
C PHE A 26 4.26 -6.36 -2.73
N THR A 27 4.35 -5.78 -1.52
CA THR A 27 4.07 -6.51 -0.29
C THR A 27 5.03 -7.72 -0.17
N PRO A 28 4.82 -8.78 0.61
CA PRO A 28 5.70 -9.95 0.58
C PRO A 28 5.69 -10.75 -0.74
N ALA A 29 4.73 -10.49 -1.63
CA ALA A 29 4.58 -11.22 -2.89
C ALA A 29 5.63 -10.78 -3.92
N GLY A 30 6.36 -11.74 -4.48
CA GLY A 30 7.39 -11.47 -5.50
C GLY A 30 8.69 -10.85 -4.97
N CYS A 31 8.87 -10.82 -3.65
CA CYS A 31 10.12 -10.36 -3.03
C CYS A 31 11.14 -11.49 -2.95
N PRO A 32 12.45 -11.20 -3.18
CA PRO A 32 13.54 -12.13 -2.90
C PRO A 32 13.53 -12.55 -1.42
N LYS A 33 13.88 -13.81 -1.14
CA LYS A 33 13.72 -14.41 0.20
C LYS A 33 15.00 -15.03 0.77
N VAL A 34 15.99 -15.31 -0.07
CA VAL A 34 17.21 -16.03 0.34
C VAL A 34 18.46 -15.14 0.23
N VAL A 35 18.60 -14.40 -0.86
CA VAL A 35 19.73 -13.48 -1.06
C VAL A 35 19.76 -12.36 -0.02
N PRO A 36 18.63 -11.75 0.40
CA PRO A 36 18.64 -10.76 1.48
C PRO A 36 19.23 -11.29 2.79
N GLY A 37 18.89 -12.54 3.18
CA GLY A 37 19.48 -13.20 4.35
C GLY A 37 20.97 -13.42 4.23
N ALA A 38 21.49 -13.75 3.04
CA ALA A 38 22.92 -13.86 2.80
C ALA A 38 23.63 -12.49 2.89
N ILE A 39 23.00 -11.42 2.41
CA ILE A 39 23.48 -10.04 2.56
C ILE A 39 23.51 -9.65 4.04
N ALA A 40 22.46 -9.97 4.81
CA ALA A 40 22.43 -9.71 6.24
C ALA A 40 23.56 -10.41 7.00
N LYS A 41 23.83 -11.69 6.69
CA LYS A 41 24.98 -12.43 7.26
C LYS A 41 26.31 -11.78 6.88
N LYS A 42 26.49 -11.35 5.63
CA LYS A 42 27.67 -10.62 5.17
C LYS A 42 27.85 -9.32 5.95
N ALA A 43 26.79 -8.55 6.14
CA ALA A 43 26.83 -7.30 6.91
C ALA A 43 27.30 -7.53 8.35
N ILE A 44 26.74 -8.54 9.04
CA ILE A 44 27.15 -8.92 10.39
C ILE A 44 28.66 -9.26 10.41
N ALA A 45 29.12 -10.11 9.50
CA ALA A 45 30.52 -10.52 9.43
C ALA A 45 31.47 -9.35 9.14
N GLU A 46 31.08 -8.34 8.35
CA GLU A 46 31.87 -7.12 8.14
C GLU A 46 31.88 -6.24 9.38
N HIS A 47 30.74 -6.07 10.06
CA HIS A 47 30.66 -5.31 11.33
C HIS A 47 31.53 -5.94 12.44
N GLU A 48 31.56 -7.26 12.54
CA GLU A 48 32.45 -7.97 13.50
C GLU A 48 33.95 -7.72 13.24
N LYS A 49 34.33 -7.45 11.98
CA LYS A 49 35.69 -7.05 11.63
C LYS A 49 35.96 -5.54 11.79
N GLY A 50 34.95 -4.77 12.21
CA GLY A 50 35.02 -3.32 12.31
C GLY A 50 34.85 -2.58 10.95
N ASN A 51 34.43 -3.27 9.90
CA ASN A 51 34.18 -2.67 8.60
C ASN A 51 32.72 -2.19 8.52
N PRO A 52 32.44 -1.03 7.92
CA PRO A 52 31.07 -0.61 7.66
C PRO A 52 30.46 -1.45 6.53
N PHE A 53 29.17 -1.82 6.68
CA PHE A 53 28.40 -2.42 5.61
C PHE A 53 26.92 -2.01 5.71
N GLN A 54 26.48 -1.14 4.82
CA GLN A 54 25.09 -0.73 4.68
C GLN A 54 24.77 -0.50 3.21
N ILE A 55 23.52 -0.73 2.80
CA ILE A 55 23.01 -0.55 1.45
C ILE A 55 21.83 0.42 1.44
N GLY A 56 21.65 1.13 0.33
CA GLY A 56 20.41 1.83 0.03
C GLY A 56 19.38 0.86 -0.54
N MET A 57 18.09 0.95 -0.13
CA MET A 57 17.07 -0.02 -0.52
C MET A 57 15.90 0.63 -1.23
N PHE A 58 15.64 0.17 -2.45
CA PHE A 58 14.44 0.46 -3.22
C PHE A 58 13.59 -0.80 -3.36
N THR A 59 12.30 -0.73 -2.99
CA THR A 59 11.36 -1.84 -3.14
C THR A 59 10.06 -1.33 -3.74
N GLY A 60 9.19 -2.23 -4.17
CA GLY A 60 7.86 -1.82 -4.65
C GLY A 60 7.02 -1.15 -3.55
N ALA A 61 6.82 -1.87 -2.46
CA ALA A 61 6.14 -1.40 -1.25
C ALA A 61 6.78 -2.06 -0.02
N SER A 62 5.99 -2.50 0.97
CA SER A 62 6.51 -3.33 2.07
C SER A 62 7.04 -4.66 1.53
N THR A 63 7.95 -5.26 2.28
CA THR A 63 8.43 -6.63 2.08
C THR A 63 8.19 -7.44 3.35
N GLY A 64 8.60 -8.69 3.37
CA GLY A 64 8.47 -9.56 4.53
C GLY A 64 9.61 -9.46 5.52
N ASP A 65 9.60 -10.37 6.51
CA ASP A 65 10.65 -10.47 7.52
C ASP A 65 11.98 -10.94 6.92
N LYS A 66 11.93 -11.79 5.89
CA LYS A 66 13.11 -12.31 5.18
C LYS A 66 13.90 -11.26 4.41
N LEU A 67 13.31 -10.10 4.13
CA LEU A 67 14.00 -9.00 3.49
C LEU A 67 14.15 -7.81 4.45
N ASP A 68 13.07 -7.04 4.70
CA ASP A 68 13.10 -5.86 5.57
C ASP A 68 13.56 -6.20 7.00
N GLY A 69 13.08 -7.31 7.56
CA GLY A 69 13.39 -7.73 8.93
C GLY A 69 14.84 -8.17 9.11
N GLU A 70 15.34 -9.08 8.26
CA GLU A 70 16.71 -9.59 8.37
C GLU A 70 17.75 -8.49 8.15
N LEU A 71 17.57 -7.64 7.15
CA LEU A 71 18.50 -6.53 6.88
C LEU A 71 18.45 -5.45 7.98
N ALA A 72 17.28 -5.19 8.56
CA ALA A 72 17.14 -4.26 9.69
C ALA A 72 17.88 -4.78 10.94
N ARG A 73 17.67 -6.06 11.30
CA ARG A 73 18.35 -6.70 12.44
C ARG A 73 19.88 -6.76 12.27
N ALA A 74 20.34 -6.89 11.04
CA ALA A 74 21.76 -6.86 10.70
C ALA A 74 22.36 -5.45 10.65
N ASN A 75 21.58 -4.38 10.89
CA ASN A 75 22.00 -2.99 10.71
C ASN A 75 22.60 -2.71 9.32
N ALA A 76 22.05 -3.38 8.30
CA ALA A 76 22.57 -3.35 6.94
C ALA A 76 21.90 -2.28 6.05
N ILE A 77 21.04 -1.42 6.60
CA ILE A 77 20.24 -0.46 5.86
C ILE A 77 20.75 0.96 6.07
N LYS A 78 21.16 1.63 4.99
CA LYS A 78 21.51 3.05 4.97
C LYS A 78 20.27 3.93 4.83
N PHE A 79 19.44 3.62 3.84
CA PHE A 79 18.12 4.22 3.64
C PHE A 79 17.13 3.21 3.06
N ARG A 80 15.84 3.50 3.23
CA ARG A 80 14.72 2.70 2.74
C ARG A 80 13.65 3.60 2.13
N THR A 81 13.06 3.19 1.01
CA THR A 81 11.92 3.83 0.35
C THR A 81 11.15 2.78 -0.47
N PRO A 82 9.85 2.94 -0.81
CA PRO A 82 8.93 4.04 -0.51
C PRO A 82 7.97 3.72 0.63
N TYR A 83 7.87 2.46 1.08
CA TYR A 83 6.87 2.01 2.05
C TYR A 83 7.37 0.79 2.83
N GLN A 84 7.08 0.71 4.12
CA GLN A 84 7.47 -0.42 4.96
C GLN A 84 6.35 -0.81 5.95
N SER A 85 6.37 -2.05 6.46
CA SER A 85 5.44 -2.52 7.49
C SER A 85 6.08 -3.46 8.51
N ASN A 86 7.39 -3.75 8.37
CA ASN A 86 8.10 -4.65 9.27
C ASN A 86 8.39 -3.97 10.62
N LYS A 87 8.19 -4.69 11.73
CA LYS A 87 8.35 -4.16 13.10
C LYS A 87 9.78 -3.76 13.43
N ASP A 88 10.78 -4.56 13.00
CA ASP A 88 12.19 -4.34 13.31
C ASP A 88 12.73 -3.16 12.49
N LEU A 89 12.38 -3.10 11.19
CA LEU A 89 12.67 -1.95 10.37
C LEU A 89 12.02 -0.68 10.91
N ARG A 90 10.74 -0.73 11.31
CA ARG A 90 10.05 0.41 11.92
C ARG A 90 10.76 0.91 13.17
N ALA A 91 11.25 0.00 14.01
CA ALA A 91 12.03 0.38 15.20
C ALA A 91 13.33 1.08 14.81
N LEU A 92 14.07 0.55 13.82
CA LEU A 92 15.29 1.13 13.30
C LEU A 92 15.07 2.54 12.74
N LEU A 93 14.00 2.74 11.95
CA LEU A 93 13.67 4.04 11.34
C LEU A 93 13.29 5.08 12.40
N ASN A 94 12.43 4.73 13.36
CA ASN A 94 12.00 5.63 14.43
C ASN A 94 13.10 5.95 15.45
N SER A 95 14.20 5.19 15.48
CA SER A 95 15.41 5.48 16.27
C SER A 95 16.48 6.22 15.47
N HIS A 96 16.21 6.62 14.22
CA HIS A 96 17.16 7.23 13.29
C HIS A 96 18.38 6.35 12.96
N GLY A 97 18.24 5.02 13.11
CA GLY A 97 19.28 4.06 12.74
C GLY A 97 19.44 3.86 11.23
N ALA A 98 18.42 4.21 10.46
CA ALA A 98 18.47 4.31 9.00
C ALA A 98 17.62 5.50 8.52
N GLN A 99 17.95 6.02 7.35
CA GLN A 99 17.13 7.06 6.72
C GLN A 99 15.88 6.45 6.09
N TYR A 100 14.76 7.16 6.14
CA TYR A 100 13.52 6.74 5.51
C TYR A 100 12.82 7.93 4.88
N PHE A 101 12.36 7.77 3.65
CA PHE A 101 11.44 8.69 3.02
C PHE A 101 10.39 7.86 2.29
N ASP A 102 9.14 8.10 2.65
CA ASP A 102 8.01 7.56 1.94
C ASP A 102 7.62 8.46 0.77
N MET A 103 6.95 7.88 -0.19
CA MET A 103 6.49 8.60 -1.38
C MET A 103 5.31 7.87 -2.01
N HIS A 104 4.57 8.56 -2.86
CA HIS A 104 3.53 7.93 -3.67
C HIS A 104 4.11 6.79 -4.50
N LEU A 105 3.45 5.63 -4.47
CA LEU A 105 3.98 4.44 -5.13
C LEU A 105 4.05 4.60 -6.65
N SER A 106 3.14 5.39 -7.25
CA SER A 106 3.17 5.69 -8.68
C SER A 106 4.41 6.48 -9.11
N GLU A 107 5.07 7.18 -8.20
CA GLU A 107 6.18 8.09 -8.52
C GLU A 107 7.56 7.45 -8.43
N LEU A 108 7.72 6.34 -7.69
CA LEU A 108 9.02 5.74 -7.43
C LEU A 108 9.75 5.33 -8.71
N ALA A 109 9.11 4.57 -9.59
CA ALA A 109 9.72 4.06 -10.81
C ALA A 109 10.21 5.20 -11.72
N GLN A 110 9.37 6.21 -11.94
CA GLN A 110 9.76 7.38 -12.76
C GLN A 110 10.86 8.21 -12.10
N SER A 111 10.85 8.37 -10.76
CA SER A 111 11.89 9.10 -10.02
C SER A 111 13.25 8.42 -10.12
N LEU A 112 13.28 7.09 -10.15
CA LEU A 112 14.49 6.32 -10.42
C LEU A 112 14.99 6.56 -11.85
N ARG A 113 14.09 6.49 -12.87
CA ARG A 113 14.48 6.73 -14.27
C ARG A 113 14.94 8.17 -14.52
N TYR A 114 14.40 9.14 -13.79
CA TYR A 114 14.84 10.56 -13.89
C TYR A 114 16.18 10.81 -13.17
N GLY A 115 16.70 9.83 -12.43
CA GLY A 115 17.94 9.97 -11.67
C GLY A 115 17.81 10.77 -10.38
N PHE A 116 16.58 11.10 -9.93
CA PHE A 116 16.36 11.89 -8.71
C PHE A 116 16.78 11.16 -7.44
N LEU A 117 16.80 9.83 -7.46
CA LEU A 117 17.13 8.98 -6.34
C LEU A 117 18.51 8.29 -6.45
N GLY A 118 19.31 8.74 -7.42
CA GLY A 118 20.60 8.15 -7.71
C GLY A 118 20.50 6.90 -8.61
N LYS A 119 21.65 6.22 -8.80
CA LYS A 119 21.75 5.00 -9.62
C LYS A 119 21.31 3.77 -8.82
N ILE A 120 21.04 2.68 -9.52
CA ILE A 120 20.86 1.34 -8.95
C ILE A 120 22.11 0.50 -9.34
N ASP A 121 22.84 0.01 -8.34
CA ASP A 121 24.04 -0.80 -8.56
C ASP A 121 23.66 -2.26 -8.83
N VAL A 122 22.70 -2.79 -8.07
CA VAL A 122 22.25 -4.18 -8.15
C VAL A 122 20.72 -4.25 -8.09
N ALA A 123 20.11 -5.01 -9.01
CA ALA A 123 18.73 -5.45 -8.89
C ALA A 123 18.72 -6.92 -8.42
N ILE A 124 17.95 -7.21 -7.37
CA ILE A 124 17.72 -8.56 -6.87
C ILE A 124 16.23 -8.87 -7.04
N VAL A 125 15.92 -9.83 -7.89
CA VAL A 125 14.55 -10.05 -8.36
C VAL A 125 14.12 -11.50 -8.21
N GLU A 126 12.91 -11.72 -7.70
CA GLU A 126 12.30 -13.05 -7.72
C GLU A 126 11.64 -13.31 -9.07
N ALA A 127 11.84 -14.51 -9.62
CA ALA A 127 11.25 -14.93 -10.88
C ALA A 127 10.67 -16.34 -10.80
N ALA A 128 9.58 -16.58 -11.56
CA ALA A 128 9.02 -17.91 -11.79
C ALA A 128 9.75 -18.64 -12.93
N ASP A 129 10.29 -17.88 -13.87
CA ASP A 129 11.10 -18.40 -14.97
C ASP A 129 12.08 -17.33 -15.46
N VAL A 130 13.18 -17.79 -16.05
CA VAL A 130 14.19 -16.95 -16.71
C VAL A 130 14.79 -17.68 -17.91
N THR A 131 14.92 -16.99 -19.03
CA THR A 131 15.53 -17.56 -20.25
C THR A 131 16.96 -17.06 -20.48
N GLU A 132 17.73 -17.78 -21.29
CA GLU A 132 19.09 -17.38 -21.71
C GLU A 132 19.09 -16.08 -22.54
N ASP A 133 17.93 -15.70 -23.10
CA ASP A 133 17.72 -14.45 -23.86
C ASP A 133 17.33 -13.26 -22.98
N GLY A 134 17.29 -13.44 -21.65
CA GLY A 134 17.01 -12.40 -20.68
C GLY A 134 15.52 -12.08 -20.49
N GLU A 135 14.63 -13.02 -20.79
CA GLU A 135 13.22 -12.89 -20.39
C GLU A 135 13.06 -13.36 -18.94
N ILE A 136 12.53 -12.49 -18.08
CA ILE A 136 12.24 -12.75 -16.66
C ILE A 136 10.73 -12.75 -16.48
N VAL A 137 10.17 -13.89 -16.08
CA VAL A 137 8.74 -13.99 -15.73
C VAL A 137 8.59 -13.68 -14.25
N PRO A 138 7.90 -12.60 -13.85
CA PRO A 138 7.67 -12.30 -12.45
C PRO A 138 6.85 -13.39 -11.76
N THR A 139 6.92 -13.47 -10.43
CA THR A 139 6.07 -14.37 -9.65
C THR A 139 4.72 -13.72 -9.33
N SER A 140 4.26 -13.77 -8.11
CA SER A 140 2.96 -13.24 -7.69
C SER A 140 2.93 -11.73 -7.44
N GLY A 141 4.01 -11.00 -7.65
CA GLY A 141 4.08 -9.55 -7.50
C GLY A 141 5.11 -8.93 -8.44
N VAL A 142 4.77 -7.77 -9.02
CA VAL A 142 5.63 -7.07 -9.99
C VAL A 142 6.40 -5.93 -9.33
N GLY A 143 5.71 -5.03 -8.62
CA GLY A 143 6.34 -3.86 -8.01
C GLY A 143 7.05 -2.97 -9.04
N ILE A 144 8.32 -2.67 -8.76
CA ILE A 144 9.22 -1.88 -9.62
C ILE A 144 10.19 -2.74 -10.44
N LEU A 145 9.93 -4.05 -10.54
CA LEU A 145 10.83 -5.01 -11.19
C LEU A 145 11.33 -4.55 -12.57
N PRO A 146 10.48 -4.07 -13.50
CA PRO A 146 10.96 -3.64 -14.83
C PRO A 146 11.98 -2.51 -14.72
N THR A 147 11.67 -1.49 -13.91
CA THR A 147 12.51 -0.30 -13.76
C THR A 147 13.84 -0.62 -13.09
N ILE A 148 13.87 -1.42 -12.01
CA ILE A 148 15.15 -1.77 -11.37
C ILE A 148 16.02 -2.63 -12.28
N CYS A 149 15.45 -3.55 -13.05
CA CYS A 149 16.19 -4.33 -14.04
C CYS A 149 16.77 -3.46 -15.16
N ARG A 150 15.99 -2.50 -15.64
CA ARG A 150 16.42 -1.55 -16.66
C ARG A 150 17.58 -0.69 -16.16
N MET A 151 17.50 -0.17 -14.94
CA MET A 151 18.43 0.80 -14.37
C MET A 151 19.68 0.20 -13.75
N ALA A 152 19.64 -1.05 -13.26
CA ALA A 152 20.75 -1.67 -12.56
C ALA A 152 21.94 -1.99 -13.47
N ASP A 153 23.15 -1.91 -12.89
CA ASP A 153 24.38 -2.39 -13.53
C ASP A 153 24.45 -3.92 -13.54
N ARG A 154 23.95 -4.57 -12.48
CA ARG A 154 23.97 -6.02 -12.25
C ARG A 154 22.60 -6.52 -11.81
N ILE A 155 22.23 -7.70 -12.29
CA ILE A 155 20.97 -8.36 -11.95
C ILE A 155 21.26 -9.72 -11.32
N ILE A 156 20.70 -9.97 -10.14
CA ILE A 156 20.68 -11.27 -9.46
C ILE A 156 19.23 -11.76 -9.48
N ILE A 157 19.02 -13.00 -9.89
CA ILE A 157 17.70 -13.60 -9.99
C ILE A 157 17.54 -14.69 -8.92
N GLU A 158 16.53 -14.59 -8.06
CA GLU A 158 16.01 -15.71 -7.29
C GLU A 158 14.96 -16.44 -8.11
N LEU A 159 15.34 -17.56 -8.72
CA LEU A 159 14.43 -18.45 -9.43
C LEU A 159 13.67 -19.31 -8.41
N ASN A 160 12.46 -18.92 -8.07
CA ASN A 160 11.66 -19.58 -7.06
C ASN A 160 10.75 -20.66 -7.68
N CYS A 161 11.17 -21.93 -7.56
CA CYS A 161 10.49 -23.08 -8.14
C CYS A 161 9.12 -23.37 -7.53
N ARG A 162 8.76 -22.68 -6.45
CA ARG A 162 7.40 -22.75 -5.87
C ARG A 162 6.33 -22.11 -6.75
N HIS A 163 6.72 -21.15 -7.58
CA HIS A 163 5.86 -20.52 -8.57
C HIS A 163 5.99 -21.24 -9.90
N PRO A 164 4.88 -21.74 -10.48
CA PRO A 164 4.93 -22.44 -11.76
C PRO A 164 5.27 -21.44 -12.88
N LYS A 165 6.12 -21.85 -13.81
CA LYS A 165 6.42 -21.04 -14.99
C LYS A 165 5.18 -20.70 -15.84
N GLU A 166 4.16 -21.52 -15.73
CA GLU A 166 2.86 -21.35 -16.37
C GLU A 166 2.07 -20.11 -15.84
N ILE A 167 2.55 -19.44 -14.78
CA ILE A 167 2.03 -18.12 -14.37
C ILE A 167 2.27 -17.05 -15.46
N ARG A 168 3.19 -17.28 -16.38
CA ARG A 168 3.37 -16.46 -17.58
C ARG A 168 2.03 -16.26 -18.29
N GLY A 169 1.73 -15.01 -18.64
CA GLY A 169 0.42 -14.61 -19.17
C GLY A 169 -0.54 -13.99 -18.14
N MET A 170 -0.23 -14.06 -16.83
CA MET A 170 -0.93 -13.27 -15.81
C MET A 170 -0.36 -11.85 -15.65
N HIS A 171 0.72 -11.52 -16.33
CA HIS A 171 1.41 -10.25 -16.25
C HIS A 171 1.13 -9.35 -17.47
N ASP A 172 1.22 -8.04 -17.25
CA ASP A 172 1.12 -7.00 -18.28
C ASP A 172 2.18 -5.93 -17.99
N ILE A 173 3.40 -6.22 -18.42
CA ILE A 173 4.56 -5.39 -18.12
C ILE A 173 4.64 -4.26 -19.13
N TYR A 174 4.36 -3.06 -18.67
CA TYR A 174 4.41 -1.83 -19.45
C TYR A 174 5.16 -0.74 -18.66
N GLU A 175 6.09 -0.07 -19.28
CA GLU A 175 6.75 1.13 -18.78
C GLU A 175 6.38 2.32 -19.66
N PRO A 176 5.79 3.40 -19.10
CA PRO A 176 5.52 4.59 -19.88
C PRO A 176 6.81 5.24 -20.38
N ALA A 177 6.76 5.87 -21.54
CA ALA A 177 7.87 6.69 -21.96
C ALA A 177 8.08 7.88 -21.00
N ASP A 178 9.35 8.29 -20.86
CA ASP A 178 9.68 9.45 -20.03
C ASP A 178 9.38 10.76 -20.76
N PRO A 179 9.10 11.86 -20.04
CA PRO A 179 8.93 13.18 -20.67
C PRO A 179 10.14 13.58 -21.52
N PRO A 180 9.94 14.32 -22.62
CA PRO A 180 8.67 14.86 -23.12
C PRO A 180 7.88 13.91 -24.04
N TYR A 181 8.28 12.64 -24.13
CA TYR A 181 7.71 11.67 -25.10
C TYR A 181 6.56 10.85 -24.50
N ARG A 182 6.12 11.17 -23.30
CA ARG A 182 5.03 10.48 -22.61
C ARG A 182 3.71 10.63 -23.38
N ARG A 183 2.96 9.54 -23.47
CA ARG A 183 1.61 9.49 -24.04
C ARG A 183 0.64 8.93 -23.00
N GLU A 184 -0.66 9.00 -23.30
CA GLU A 184 -1.65 8.35 -22.46
C GLU A 184 -1.34 6.84 -22.30
N ILE A 185 -1.68 6.30 -21.13
CA ILE A 185 -1.63 4.86 -20.88
C ILE A 185 -2.95 4.27 -21.37
N PRO A 186 -2.99 3.45 -22.45
CA PRO A 186 -4.24 3.06 -23.12
C PRO A 186 -4.99 1.95 -22.38
N ILE A 187 -5.31 2.16 -21.10
CA ILE A 187 -6.15 1.30 -20.26
C ILE A 187 -7.51 1.98 -20.11
N TYR A 188 -8.53 1.41 -20.69
CA TYR A 188 -9.91 1.88 -20.67
C TYR A 188 -10.81 0.98 -19.83
N THR A 189 -10.40 -0.27 -19.63
CA THR A 189 -11.00 -1.25 -18.73
C THR A 189 -9.91 -1.97 -17.91
N PRO A 190 -10.22 -2.49 -16.72
CA PRO A 190 -9.22 -3.23 -15.92
C PRO A 190 -8.58 -4.43 -16.65
N SER A 191 -9.26 -4.99 -17.65
CA SER A 191 -8.80 -6.17 -18.40
C SER A 191 -7.92 -5.84 -19.62
N ASP A 192 -7.75 -4.57 -19.99
CA ASP A 192 -6.95 -4.19 -21.16
C ASP A 192 -5.48 -4.60 -20.93
N ARG A 193 -4.89 -5.25 -21.93
CA ARG A 193 -3.48 -5.63 -21.96
C ARG A 193 -2.73 -4.71 -22.90
N ILE A 194 -1.68 -4.07 -22.42
CA ILE A 194 -0.93 -3.03 -23.15
C ILE A 194 0.58 -3.30 -23.21
N GLY A 195 1.05 -4.27 -22.46
CA GLY A 195 2.47 -4.61 -22.31
C GLY A 195 2.79 -6.06 -22.69
N SER A 196 3.88 -6.57 -22.15
CA SER A 196 4.36 -7.93 -22.33
C SER A 196 4.08 -8.81 -21.10
N ASP A 197 4.20 -10.13 -21.28
CA ASP A 197 4.00 -11.11 -20.21
C ASP A 197 5.28 -11.39 -19.39
N CYS A 198 6.38 -10.72 -19.72
CA CYS A 198 7.67 -10.84 -19.02
C CYS A 198 8.45 -9.52 -19.10
N VAL A 199 9.47 -9.41 -18.25
CA VAL A 199 10.47 -8.33 -18.31
C VAL A 199 11.64 -8.79 -19.18
N LYS A 200 12.08 -7.95 -20.11
CA LYS A 200 13.19 -8.23 -21.01
C LYS A 200 14.41 -7.41 -20.62
N VAL A 201 15.53 -8.08 -20.39
CA VAL A 201 16.79 -7.45 -19.98
C VAL A 201 17.94 -7.86 -20.89
N ASP A 202 19.01 -7.08 -20.88
CA ASP A 202 20.27 -7.54 -21.46
C ASP A 202 20.81 -8.72 -20.65
N PRO A 203 20.98 -9.94 -21.25
CA PRO A 203 21.46 -11.10 -20.53
C PRO A 203 22.87 -10.90 -19.92
N ALA A 204 23.66 -9.98 -20.45
CA ALA A 204 25.00 -9.68 -19.91
C ALA A 204 24.94 -9.03 -18.50
N LYS A 205 23.81 -8.41 -18.12
CA LYS A 205 23.60 -7.87 -16.77
C LYS A 205 23.32 -8.96 -15.73
N ILE A 206 22.88 -10.16 -16.13
CA ILE A 206 22.55 -11.24 -15.22
C ILE A 206 23.82 -11.88 -14.70
N VAL A 207 24.24 -11.55 -13.49
CA VAL A 207 25.46 -12.03 -12.88
C VAL A 207 25.32 -13.38 -12.18
N GLY A 208 24.08 -13.76 -11.83
CA GLY A 208 23.80 -15.05 -11.22
C GLY A 208 22.32 -15.35 -11.01
N VAL A 209 22.02 -16.65 -10.96
CA VAL A 209 20.68 -17.18 -10.67
C VAL A 209 20.76 -18.08 -9.44
N VAL A 210 20.00 -17.77 -8.41
CA VAL A 210 19.88 -18.56 -7.18
C VAL A 210 18.56 -19.33 -7.22
N LYS A 211 18.63 -20.68 -7.17
CA LYS A 211 17.41 -21.50 -7.10
C LYS A 211 16.87 -21.52 -5.67
N THR A 212 15.57 -21.29 -5.53
CA THR A 212 14.85 -21.33 -4.25
C THR A 212 13.53 -22.10 -4.37
N ASP A 213 12.97 -22.49 -3.22
CA ASP A 213 11.62 -23.07 -3.09
C ASP A 213 10.95 -22.50 -1.83
N GLU A 214 10.87 -21.15 -1.75
CA GLU A 214 10.42 -20.45 -0.57
C GLU A 214 8.98 -19.93 -0.75
N PRO A 215 8.09 -20.14 0.24
CA PRO A 215 6.75 -19.57 0.18
C PRO A 215 6.77 -18.06 0.37
N ASN A 216 5.75 -17.38 -0.16
CA ASN A 216 5.51 -15.99 0.21
C ASN A 216 5.20 -15.90 1.71
N GLU A 217 5.64 -14.83 2.34
CA GLU A 217 5.26 -14.50 3.70
C GLU A 217 3.83 -13.96 3.70
N GLY A 218 2.85 -14.86 3.79
CA GLY A 218 1.44 -14.51 3.85
C GLY A 218 1.05 -13.93 5.20
N GLY A 219 0.34 -12.80 5.21
CA GLY A 219 -0.31 -12.28 6.42
C GLY A 219 -1.46 -13.20 6.85
N LYS A 220 -1.52 -13.55 8.14
CA LYS A 220 -2.75 -14.11 8.71
C LYS A 220 -3.65 -12.93 9.07
N PHE A 221 -4.83 -12.87 8.48
CA PHE A 221 -5.85 -11.92 8.90
C PHE A 221 -6.51 -12.40 10.20
N SER A 222 -6.74 -11.48 11.13
CA SER A 222 -7.53 -11.77 12.32
C SER A 222 -8.99 -12.00 11.91
N PRO A 223 -9.77 -12.78 12.68
CA PRO A 223 -11.21 -12.83 12.51
C PRO A 223 -11.83 -11.42 12.51
N LEU A 224 -12.86 -11.22 11.71
CA LEU A 224 -13.60 -9.96 11.67
C LEU A 224 -14.36 -9.79 12.99
N ASP A 225 -14.33 -8.57 13.52
CA ASP A 225 -15.06 -8.17 14.72
C ASP A 225 -16.31 -7.33 14.35
N ASP A 226 -17.15 -7.06 15.34
CA ASP A 226 -18.40 -6.31 15.15
C ASP A 226 -18.16 -4.90 14.60
N VAL A 227 -17.06 -4.25 14.99
CA VAL A 227 -16.70 -2.89 14.54
C VAL A 227 -16.36 -2.91 13.05
N THR A 228 -15.48 -3.81 12.63
CA THR A 228 -15.10 -3.92 11.22
C THR A 228 -16.27 -4.34 10.34
N MET A 229 -17.15 -5.24 10.84
CA MET A 229 -18.37 -5.64 10.13
C MET A 229 -19.36 -4.47 10.00
N ALA A 230 -19.54 -3.65 11.04
CA ALA A 230 -20.42 -2.47 10.98
C ALA A 230 -19.88 -1.44 9.97
N ILE A 231 -18.55 -1.21 9.92
CA ILE A 231 -17.92 -0.37 8.89
C ILE A 231 -18.22 -0.92 7.49
N GLY A 232 -18.00 -2.23 7.29
CA GLY A 232 -18.27 -2.90 6.00
C GLY A 232 -19.71 -2.73 5.55
N GLN A 233 -20.65 -2.92 6.46
CA GLN A 233 -22.09 -2.75 6.19
C GLN A 233 -22.44 -1.29 5.86
N ASN A 234 -21.89 -0.32 6.58
CA ASN A 234 -22.10 1.11 6.31
C ASN A 234 -21.56 1.50 4.92
N VAL A 235 -20.39 0.97 4.52
CA VAL A 235 -19.85 1.17 3.16
C VAL A 235 -20.79 0.57 2.11
N ALA A 236 -21.21 -0.69 2.27
CA ALA A 236 -22.10 -1.34 1.30
C ALA A 236 -23.45 -0.58 1.16
N ASN A 237 -24.05 -0.18 2.28
CA ASN A 237 -25.29 0.58 2.30
C ASN A 237 -25.14 1.96 1.63
N PHE A 238 -24.02 2.65 1.87
CA PHE A 238 -23.72 3.94 1.24
C PHE A 238 -23.60 3.78 -0.28
N LEU A 239 -22.85 2.78 -0.76
CA LEU A 239 -22.69 2.52 -2.19
C LEU A 239 -24.01 2.17 -2.87
N VAL A 240 -24.86 1.37 -2.24
CA VAL A 240 -26.23 1.09 -2.72
C VAL A 240 -27.03 2.39 -2.82
N GLY A 241 -26.93 3.26 -1.83
CA GLY A 241 -27.56 4.60 -1.86
C GLY A 241 -27.08 5.45 -3.04
N GLU A 242 -25.79 5.43 -3.34
CA GLU A 242 -25.19 6.14 -4.49
C GLU A 242 -25.68 5.58 -5.84
N ILE A 243 -25.80 4.26 -5.96
CA ILE A 243 -26.37 3.60 -7.16
C ILE A 243 -27.85 3.98 -7.34
N LYS A 244 -28.65 3.88 -6.28
CA LYS A 244 -30.08 4.21 -6.31
C LYS A 244 -30.34 5.69 -6.63
N ALA A 245 -29.45 6.56 -6.18
CA ALA A 245 -29.50 7.99 -6.48
C ALA A 245 -28.94 8.38 -7.86
N GLY A 246 -28.43 7.43 -8.62
CA GLY A 246 -27.82 7.66 -9.95
C GLY A 246 -26.49 8.41 -9.91
N ARG A 247 -25.83 8.50 -8.74
CA ARG A 247 -24.48 9.08 -8.60
C ARG A 247 -23.36 8.10 -8.87
N LEU A 248 -23.64 6.80 -8.76
CA LEU A 248 -22.82 5.72 -9.31
C LEU A 248 -23.58 5.04 -10.45
N PRO A 249 -22.88 4.59 -11.52
CA PRO A 249 -23.52 3.84 -12.61
C PRO A 249 -24.16 2.53 -12.10
N LYS A 250 -25.22 2.07 -12.76
CA LYS A 250 -25.88 0.81 -12.42
C LYS A 250 -24.98 -0.41 -12.61
N GLU A 251 -24.03 -0.34 -13.54
CA GLU A 251 -23.03 -1.37 -13.83
C GLU A 251 -21.90 -1.37 -12.82
N PHE A 252 -21.86 -0.38 -11.94
CA PHE A 252 -20.79 -0.04 -11.04
C PHE A 252 -19.48 0.37 -11.77
N VAL A 253 -18.58 1.00 -11.08
CA VAL A 253 -17.24 1.33 -11.57
C VAL A 253 -16.20 0.38 -10.91
N PRO A 254 -14.97 0.28 -11.41
CA PRO A 254 -13.97 -0.56 -10.77
C PRO A 254 -13.71 -0.12 -9.32
N LEU A 255 -13.45 -1.09 -8.46
CA LEU A 255 -13.16 -0.88 -7.06
C LEU A 255 -11.65 -0.96 -6.79
N GLN A 256 -11.13 0.00 -6.04
CA GLN A 256 -9.86 -0.11 -5.33
C GLN A 256 -10.14 -0.32 -3.84
N SER A 257 -9.49 -1.30 -3.25
CA SER A 257 -9.58 -1.60 -1.83
C SER A 257 -8.19 -1.63 -1.21
N GLY A 258 -8.05 -1.07 -0.02
CA GLY A 258 -6.86 -1.20 0.81
C GLY A 258 -6.64 -2.63 1.30
N VAL A 259 -5.71 -2.81 2.23
CA VAL A 259 -5.34 -4.10 2.84
C VAL A 259 -5.79 -4.14 4.30
N GLY A 260 -6.18 -5.32 4.80
CA GLY A 260 -6.46 -5.57 6.21
C GLY A 260 -7.91 -5.92 6.51
N ASN A 261 -8.23 -6.04 7.81
CA ASN A 261 -9.53 -6.55 8.27
C ASN A 261 -10.71 -5.69 7.82
N VAL A 262 -10.59 -4.36 7.88
CA VAL A 262 -11.66 -3.46 7.42
C VAL A 262 -11.91 -3.64 5.92
N ALA A 263 -10.84 -3.74 5.11
CA ALA A 263 -10.98 -3.98 3.68
C ALA A 263 -11.65 -5.33 3.37
N ASN A 264 -11.31 -6.38 4.11
CA ASN A 264 -11.93 -7.69 3.99
C ASN A 264 -13.42 -7.66 4.38
N ALA A 265 -13.78 -6.95 5.47
CA ALA A 265 -15.17 -6.76 5.88
C ALA A 265 -15.99 -6.01 4.82
N VAL A 266 -15.42 -4.94 4.26
CA VAL A 266 -16.06 -4.17 3.16
C VAL A 266 -16.32 -5.07 1.96
N LEU A 267 -15.30 -5.81 1.49
CA LEU A 267 -15.45 -6.72 0.35
C LEU A 267 -16.49 -7.81 0.63
N GLY A 268 -16.49 -8.40 1.83
CA GLY A 268 -17.49 -9.39 2.25
C GLY A 268 -18.91 -8.82 2.20
N CYS A 269 -19.15 -7.68 2.86
CA CYS A 269 -20.47 -7.03 2.86
C CYS A 269 -20.93 -6.62 1.45
N MET A 270 -20.02 -6.15 0.60
CA MET A 270 -20.34 -5.84 -0.80
C MET A 270 -20.69 -7.10 -1.60
N GLY A 271 -19.98 -8.20 -1.37
CA GLY A 271 -20.23 -9.48 -2.02
C GLY A 271 -21.61 -10.05 -1.69
N GLU A 272 -22.01 -10.01 -0.43
CA GLU A 272 -23.32 -10.48 0.05
C GLU A 272 -24.48 -9.59 -0.39
N ASN A 273 -24.25 -8.32 -0.64
CA ASN A 273 -25.30 -7.35 -0.98
C ASN A 273 -25.73 -7.50 -2.44
N LYS A 274 -26.98 -7.94 -2.64
CA LYS A 274 -27.57 -8.19 -3.97
C LYS A 274 -27.86 -6.91 -4.78
N ASP A 275 -27.98 -5.76 -4.12
CA ASP A 275 -28.20 -4.47 -4.77
C ASP A 275 -26.90 -3.88 -5.36
N ILE A 276 -25.73 -4.45 -5.04
CA ILE A 276 -24.46 -4.14 -5.66
C ILE A 276 -24.24 -5.13 -6.81
N PRO A 277 -24.10 -4.69 -8.06
CA PRO A 277 -23.87 -5.60 -9.18
C PRO A 277 -22.48 -6.25 -9.11
N ALA A 278 -22.25 -7.31 -9.89
CA ALA A 278 -20.90 -7.85 -10.06
C ALA A 278 -19.98 -6.80 -10.71
N PHE A 279 -18.78 -6.61 -10.15
CA PHE A 279 -17.87 -5.49 -10.46
C PHE A 279 -16.47 -5.95 -10.85
N ASN A 280 -15.68 -5.02 -11.37
CA ASN A 280 -14.26 -5.19 -11.60
C ASN A 280 -13.46 -4.57 -10.45
N VAL A 281 -12.24 -5.09 -10.24
CA VAL A 281 -11.26 -4.57 -9.30
C VAL A 281 -10.08 -3.97 -10.08
N TYR A 282 -9.67 -2.76 -9.72
CA TYR A 282 -8.42 -2.15 -10.16
C TYR A 282 -7.73 -1.56 -8.93
N THR A 283 -6.69 -2.22 -8.47
CA THR A 283 -6.10 -1.99 -7.14
C THR A 283 -4.59 -2.21 -7.17
N GLU A 284 -3.91 -2.00 -6.06
CA GLU A 284 -2.51 -2.43 -5.90
C GLU A 284 -2.41 -3.88 -5.47
N VAL A 285 -3.24 -4.31 -4.51
CA VAL A 285 -3.12 -5.61 -3.85
C VAL A 285 -4.40 -6.42 -4.06
N ILE A 286 -4.27 -7.61 -4.62
CA ILE A 286 -5.35 -8.60 -4.75
C ILE A 286 -5.25 -9.56 -3.58
N GLN A 287 -6.30 -9.61 -2.73
CA GLN A 287 -6.36 -10.37 -1.48
C GLN A 287 -7.29 -11.58 -1.59
N ASP A 288 -7.27 -12.45 -0.58
CA ASP A 288 -8.11 -13.65 -0.48
C ASP A 288 -9.60 -13.36 -0.73
N ALA A 289 -10.13 -12.27 -0.16
CA ALA A 289 -11.52 -11.88 -0.33
C ALA A 289 -11.88 -11.61 -1.82
N VAL A 290 -10.96 -11.01 -2.58
CA VAL A 290 -11.18 -10.77 -4.02
C VAL A 290 -11.23 -12.09 -4.79
N ILE A 291 -10.37 -13.04 -4.45
CA ILE A 291 -10.35 -14.38 -5.08
C ILE A 291 -11.63 -15.16 -4.76
N ALA A 292 -12.08 -15.11 -3.49
CA ALA A 292 -13.34 -15.74 -3.09
C ALA A 292 -14.54 -15.18 -3.89
N LEU A 293 -14.64 -13.84 -3.95
CA LEU A 293 -15.69 -13.17 -4.71
C LEU A 293 -15.60 -13.43 -6.23
N MET A 294 -14.39 -13.63 -6.75
CA MET A 294 -14.19 -13.99 -8.16
C MET A 294 -14.71 -15.40 -8.46
N LYS A 295 -14.50 -16.36 -7.56
CA LYS A 295 -15.04 -17.72 -7.68
C LYS A 295 -16.57 -17.74 -7.60
N GLU A 296 -17.16 -16.83 -6.83
CA GLU A 296 -18.62 -16.64 -6.72
C GLU A 296 -19.22 -15.82 -7.89
N GLY A 297 -18.39 -15.32 -8.82
CA GLY A 297 -18.83 -14.48 -9.94
C GLY A 297 -19.22 -13.05 -9.54
N ARG A 298 -18.91 -12.61 -8.31
CA ARG A 298 -19.15 -11.24 -7.83
C ARG A 298 -18.06 -10.29 -8.31
N VAL A 299 -16.81 -10.73 -8.42
CA VAL A 299 -15.72 -10.04 -9.09
C VAL A 299 -15.52 -10.64 -10.46
N LYS A 300 -15.67 -9.81 -11.51
CA LYS A 300 -15.54 -10.25 -12.92
C LYS A 300 -14.08 -10.33 -13.35
N PHE A 301 -13.29 -9.33 -12.97
CA PHE A 301 -11.88 -9.19 -13.31
C PHE A 301 -11.15 -8.40 -12.22
N ALA A 302 -9.89 -8.74 -11.96
CA ALA A 302 -9.02 -8.04 -11.02
C ALA A 302 -7.68 -7.68 -11.69
N SER A 303 -7.37 -6.39 -11.72
CA SER A 303 -6.06 -5.87 -12.12
C SER A 303 -5.36 -5.26 -10.91
N GLY A 304 -4.11 -5.62 -10.69
CA GLY A 304 -3.34 -5.13 -9.55
C GLY A 304 -1.84 -5.23 -9.75
N CYS A 305 -1.07 -4.97 -8.70
CA CYS A 305 0.37 -5.11 -8.70
C CYS A 305 0.82 -6.45 -8.11
N SER A 306 0.05 -7.01 -7.18
CA SER A 306 0.41 -8.26 -6.50
C SER A 306 -0.78 -9.10 -6.07
N LEU A 307 -0.55 -10.42 -6.03
CA LEU A 307 -1.38 -11.40 -5.35
C LEU A 307 -0.85 -11.55 -3.91
N SER A 308 -1.35 -10.74 -2.99
CA SER A 308 -1.02 -10.84 -1.57
C SER A 308 -2.07 -11.70 -0.87
N VAL A 309 -2.04 -12.96 -1.20
CA VAL A 309 -2.99 -13.99 -0.75
C VAL A 309 -2.30 -14.99 0.17
N SER A 310 -3.10 -15.73 0.93
CA SER A 310 -2.60 -16.82 1.77
C SER A 310 -1.96 -17.94 0.92
N ASN A 311 -1.09 -18.72 1.56
CA ASN A 311 -0.46 -19.87 0.89
C ASN A 311 -1.46 -20.95 0.42
N GLU A 312 -2.64 -20.99 0.99
CA GLU A 312 -3.73 -21.85 0.56
C GLU A 312 -4.34 -21.35 -0.75
N VAL A 313 -4.67 -20.05 -0.77
CA VAL A 313 -5.28 -19.42 -1.95
C VAL A 313 -4.32 -19.38 -3.13
N ILE A 314 -3.01 -19.11 -2.90
CA ILE A 314 -2.04 -19.13 -4.01
C ILE A 314 -1.91 -20.53 -4.63
N ARG A 315 -1.97 -21.61 -3.83
CA ARG A 315 -1.97 -22.98 -4.34
C ARG A 315 -3.24 -23.28 -5.15
N ASP A 316 -4.39 -22.79 -4.70
CA ASP A 316 -5.66 -22.93 -5.44
C ASP A 316 -5.60 -22.19 -6.78
N ILE A 317 -5.05 -20.96 -6.81
CA ILE A 317 -4.83 -20.20 -8.05
C ILE A 317 -3.94 -20.99 -9.01
N TYR A 318 -2.83 -21.58 -8.53
CA TYR A 318 -1.91 -22.32 -9.38
C TYR A 318 -2.49 -23.65 -9.88
N ALA A 319 -3.34 -24.31 -9.08
CA ALA A 319 -4.05 -25.50 -9.50
C ALA A 319 -5.14 -25.21 -10.55
N ASN A 320 -5.61 -23.97 -10.65
CA ASN A 320 -6.70 -23.53 -11.53
C ASN A 320 -6.28 -22.36 -12.44
N LEU A 321 -5.04 -22.35 -12.93
CA LEU A 321 -4.49 -21.24 -13.72
C LEU A 321 -5.35 -20.88 -14.94
N ASP A 322 -5.93 -21.84 -15.63
CA ASP A 322 -6.79 -21.56 -16.80
C ASP A 322 -8.00 -20.71 -16.44
N PHE A 323 -8.56 -20.88 -15.24
CA PHE A 323 -9.66 -20.03 -14.77
C PHE A 323 -9.20 -18.62 -14.41
N PHE A 324 -8.02 -18.50 -13.77
CA PHE A 324 -7.56 -17.22 -13.20
C PHE A 324 -6.81 -16.34 -14.20
N LYS A 325 -6.11 -16.91 -15.20
CA LYS A 325 -5.37 -16.14 -16.21
C LYS A 325 -6.25 -15.17 -17.00
N ASP A 326 -7.51 -15.54 -17.24
CA ASP A 326 -8.47 -14.70 -17.97
C ASP A 326 -9.15 -13.66 -17.06
N LYS A 327 -8.87 -13.68 -15.74
CA LYS A 327 -9.55 -12.84 -14.76
C LYS A 327 -8.62 -12.02 -13.87
N ILE A 328 -7.32 -12.31 -13.89
CA ILE A 328 -6.33 -11.60 -13.07
C ILE A 328 -5.22 -11.07 -13.97
N LEU A 329 -4.81 -9.81 -13.72
CA LEU A 329 -3.74 -9.16 -14.43
C LEU A 329 -2.83 -8.42 -13.46
N LEU A 330 -1.52 -8.78 -13.47
CA LEU A 330 -0.51 -8.18 -12.61
C LEU A 330 0.34 -7.18 -13.42
N ARG A 331 0.40 -5.95 -12.92
CA ARG A 331 1.05 -4.80 -13.58
C ARG A 331 2.17 -4.22 -12.72
N PRO A 332 3.14 -3.51 -13.31
CA PRO A 332 4.04 -2.65 -12.56
C PRO A 332 3.25 -1.65 -11.72
N GLN A 333 3.75 -1.30 -10.52
CA GLN A 333 3.05 -0.37 -9.62
C GLN A 333 2.84 1.02 -10.24
N GLU A 334 3.73 1.47 -11.10
CA GLU A 334 3.58 2.74 -11.84
C GLU A 334 2.31 2.76 -12.70
N ILE A 335 1.81 1.58 -13.10
CA ILE A 335 0.59 1.42 -13.88
C ILE A 335 -0.62 1.14 -12.98
N SER A 336 -0.52 0.18 -12.04
CA SER A 336 -1.63 -0.12 -11.14
C SER A 336 -2.02 1.07 -10.26
N ASN A 337 -1.06 1.90 -9.88
CA ASN A 337 -1.24 3.08 -9.03
C ASN A 337 -1.31 4.38 -9.84
N ASN A 338 -1.39 4.32 -11.16
CA ASN A 338 -1.29 5.52 -11.99
C ASN A 338 -2.50 6.44 -11.83
N PRO A 339 -2.30 7.72 -11.41
CA PRO A 339 -3.40 8.68 -11.22
C PRO A 339 -4.20 8.97 -12.50
N GLU A 340 -3.57 8.94 -13.69
CA GLU A 340 -4.25 9.13 -14.98
C GLU A 340 -5.22 7.97 -15.25
N VAL A 341 -4.76 6.73 -15.07
CA VAL A 341 -5.58 5.53 -15.26
C VAL A 341 -6.72 5.49 -14.24
N THR A 342 -6.42 5.76 -12.97
CA THR A 342 -7.42 5.85 -11.89
C THR A 342 -8.52 6.85 -12.23
N ARG A 343 -8.16 8.03 -12.72
CA ARG A 343 -9.14 9.06 -13.11
C ARG A 343 -9.97 8.65 -14.32
N ARG A 344 -9.37 8.04 -15.31
CA ARG A 344 -10.06 7.58 -16.53
C ARG A 344 -11.04 6.45 -16.23
N LEU A 345 -10.65 5.47 -15.42
CA LEU A 345 -11.53 4.37 -15.00
C LEU A 345 -12.65 4.81 -14.07
N GLY A 346 -12.48 5.93 -13.35
CA GLY A 346 -13.49 6.47 -12.46
C GLY A 346 -13.72 5.59 -11.24
N LEU A 347 -12.67 5.18 -10.52
CA LEU A 347 -12.75 4.22 -9.43
C LEU A 347 -13.58 4.70 -8.24
N VAL A 348 -14.17 3.75 -7.51
CA VAL A 348 -14.43 3.88 -6.06
C VAL A 348 -13.16 3.43 -5.34
N ALA A 349 -12.54 4.34 -4.59
CA ALA A 349 -11.34 4.07 -3.82
C ALA A 349 -11.65 4.04 -2.31
N ILE A 350 -11.27 2.95 -1.64
CA ILE A 350 -11.50 2.75 -0.20
C ILE A 350 -10.16 2.53 0.48
N ASN A 351 -9.79 3.46 1.37
CA ASN A 351 -8.54 3.44 2.11
C ASN A 351 -8.79 3.61 3.61
N THR A 352 -7.79 3.30 4.44
CA THR A 352 -7.90 3.35 5.90
C THR A 352 -7.14 4.56 6.45
N ALA A 353 -7.71 5.23 7.44
CA ALA A 353 -7.08 6.29 8.20
C ALA A 353 -6.58 5.78 9.57
N LEU A 354 -5.52 6.39 10.09
CA LEU A 354 -5.14 6.30 11.51
C LEU A 354 -5.91 7.33 12.34
N GLU A 355 -5.96 8.57 11.85
CA GLU A 355 -6.75 9.65 12.44
C GLU A 355 -7.30 10.59 11.36
N ALA A 356 -8.39 11.26 11.64
CA ALA A 356 -8.99 12.31 10.85
C ALA A 356 -9.25 13.54 11.73
N ASP A 357 -9.09 14.76 11.20
CA ASP A 357 -9.62 15.90 11.92
C ASP A 357 -11.08 16.18 11.57
N ILE A 358 -11.69 17.05 12.39
CA ILE A 358 -13.10 17.41 12.20
C ILE A 358 -13.38 18.16 10.90
N PHE A 359 -12.35 18.61 10.17
CA PHE A 359 -12.50 19.26 8.87
C PHE A 359 -12.28 18.29 7.70
N GLY A 360 -11.84 17.06 8.00
CA GLY A 360 -11.70 15.97 7.02
C GLY A 360 -10.32 15.85 6.40
N ASN A 361 -9.28 16.36 7.07
CA ASN A 361 -7.90 15.99 6.77
C ASN A 361 -7.58 14.62 7.37
N ILE A 362 -6.75 13.83 6.71
CA ILE A 362 -6.42 12.45 7.09
C ILE A 362 -4.91 12.31 7.34
N ASN A 363 -4.60 11.65 8.43
CA ASN A 363 -3.30 11.06 8.73
C ASN A 363 -3.42 9.53 8.63
N SER A 364 -2.63 8.89 7.80
CA SER A 364 -2.58 7.44 7.60
C SER A 364 -1.21 6.84 7.92
N THR A 365 -0.24 7.64 8.38
CA THR A 365 1.17 7.24 8.49
C THR A 365 1.77 7.37 9.88
N HIS A 366 1.42 8.42 10.65
CA HIS A 366 2.08 8.74 11.91
C HIS A 366 1.18 8.59 13.12
N VAL A 367 1.72 8.08 14.22
CA VAL A 367 1.09 8.10 15.54
C VAL A 367 1.69 9.23 16.36
N SER A 368 0.82 10.08 16.92
CA SER A 368 1.20 11.25 17.75
C SER A 368 2.23 12.16 17.07
N GLY A 369 2.09 12.36 15.76
CA GLY A 369 2.88 13.27 14.94
C GLY A 369 4.34 12.87 14.67
N THR A 370 4.90 11.95 15.45
CA THR A 370 6.34 11.66 15.41
C THR A 370 6.69 10.25 15.01
N ARG A 371 5.83 9.29 15.29
CA ARG A 371 6.13 7.88 15.10
C ARG A 371 5.58 7.36 13.77
N MET A 372 6.46 7.16 12.82
CA MET A 372 6.13 6.53 11.53
C MET A 372 5.67 5.08 11.74
N MET A 373 4.52 4.72 11.19
CA MET A 373 3.98 3.36 11.23
C MET A 373 4.30 2.57 9.95
N ASN A 374 4.21 3.23 8.80
CA ASN A 374 4.31 2.57 7.49
C ASN A 374 4.86 3.50 6.40
N GLY A 375 4.04 4.35 5.81
CA GLY A 375 4.29 5.29 4.73
C GLY A 375 2.98 5.63 4.02
N ILE A 376 3.00 6.65 3.18
CA ILE A 376 1.79 7.08 2.45
C ILE A 376 1.27 6.00 1.50
N GLY A 377 2.15 5.18 0.95
CA GLY A 377 1.76 4.10 0.03
C GLY A 377 1.05 4.60 -1.23
N GLY A 378 0.09 3.82 -1.70
CA GLY A 378 -0.73 4.15 -2.88
C GLY A 378 -2.02 4.90 -2.55
N SER A 379 -2.34 5.14 -1.28
CA SER A 379 -3.62 5.75 -0.92
C SER A 379 -3.84 7.11 -1.57
N GLY A 380 -2.80 7.94 -1.69
CA GLY A 380 -2.86 9.23 -2.36
C GLY A 380 -3.03 9.13 -3.89
N ASP A 381 -2.42 8.13 -4.49
CA ASP A 381 -2.54 7.85 -5.93
C ASP A 381 -4.01 7.64 -6.32
N PHE A 382 -4.73 6.86 -5.51
CA PHE A 382 -6.14 6.55 -5.75
C PHE A 382 -7.07 7.65 -5.24
N THR A 383 -6.91 8.10 -3.99
CA THR A 383 -7.84 9.02 -3.31
C THR A 383 -8.06 10.30 -4.11
N ARG A 384 -6.98 10.94 -4.56
CA ARG A 384 -7.06 12.22 -5.29
C ARG A 384 -7.71 12.07 -6.67
N SER A 385 -7.56 10.91 -7.29
CA SER A 385 -7.96 10.70 -8.68
C SER A 385 -9.26 9.91 -8.85
N ALA A 386 -9.71 9.19 -7.81
CA ALA A 386 -10.94 8.41 -7.84
C ALA A 386 -12.19 9.28 -8.07
N MET A 387 -13.20 8.71 -8.72
CA MET A 387 -14.54 9.30 -8.83
C MET A 387 -15.13 9.50 -7.42
N LEU A 388 -14.98 8.48 -6.55
CA LEU A 388 -15.42 8.50 -5.18
C LEU A 388 -14.33 7.95 -4.27
N SER A 389 -13.81 8.80 -3.36
CA SER A 389 -12.85 8.39 -2.34
C SER A 389 -13.53 8.25 -0.98
N ILE A 390 -13.35 7.11 -0.34
CA ILE A 390 -13.87 6.75 0.97
C ILE A 390 -12.69 6.45 1.89
N PHE A 391 -12.64 7.08 3.05
CA PHE A 391 -11.78 6.66 4.13
C PHE A 391 -12.59 5.93 5.20
N THR A 392 -12.06 4.80 5.66
CA THR A 392 -12.65 4.01 6.74
C THR A 392 -11.71 3.99 7.93
N THR A 393 -12.26 4.02 9.14
CA THR A 393 -11.50 3.84 10.38
C THR A 393 -12.45 3.42 11.49
N PRO A 394 -12.05 2.54 12.43
CA PRO A 394 -12.72 2.47 13.72
C PRO A 394 -12.70 3.84 14.39
N SER A 395 -13.78 4.21 15.07
CA SER A 395 -13.89 5.54 15.70
C SER A 395 -12.91 5.74 16.85
N THR A 396 -12.44 4.64 17.46
CA THR A 396 -11.49 4.64 18.57
C THR A 396 -10.50 3.51 18.47
N ALA A 397 -9.41 3.62 19.23
CA ALA A 397 -8.39 2.59 19.42
C ALA A 397 -8.05 2.43 20.91
N LYS A 398 -7.31 1.37 21.26
CA LYS A 398 -6.84 1.06 22.62
C LYS A 398 -7.97 1.13 23.66
N GLU A 399 -9.00 0.32 23.46
CA GLU A 399 -10.13 0.24 24.40
C GLU A 399 -10.83 1.58 24.62
N GLY A 400 -10.97 2.39 23.58
CA GLY A 400 -11.62 3.70 23.60
C GLY A 400 -10.73 4.87 24.02
N LYS A 401 -9.53 4.66 24.53
CA LYS A 401 -8.65 5.74 25.04
C LYS A 401 -8.11 6.68 23.97
N ILE A 402 -8.11 6.27 22.70
CA ILE A 402 -7.65 7.07 21.57
C ILE A 402 -8.81 7.29 20.63
N SER A 403 -9.20 8.53 20.42
CA SER A 403 -10.13 8.91 19.35
C SER A 403 -9.42 8.89 17.99
N ALA A 404 -10.05 8.29 16.97
CA ALA A 404 -9.62 8.46 15.60
C ALA A 404 -9.98 9.83 15.03
N PHE A 405 -10.81 10.60 15.70
CA PHE A 405 -11.18 11.96 15.33
C PHE A 405 -10.61 12.97 16.31
N VAL A 406 -9.88 13.93 15.78
CA VAL A 406 -9.14 14.93 16.55
C VAL A 406 -9.46 16.34 16.06
N PRO A 407 -9.17 17.39 16.86
CA PRO A 407 -9.31 18.76 16.40
C PRO A 407 -8.48 19.11 15.17
N MET A 408 -7.22 18.65 15.12
CA MET A 408 -6.30 18.78 14.00
C MET A 408 -5.42 17.55 13.93
N VAL A 409 -5.22 16.97 12.74
CA VAL A 409 -4.34 15.82 12.55
C VAL A 409 -2.90 16.17 12.91
N SER A 410 -2.20 15.23 13.54
CA SER A 410 -0.81 15.40 13.96
C SER A 410 0.19 15.28 12.79
N HIS A 411 -0.24 14.72 11.67
CA HIS A 411 0.47 14.62 10.40
C HIS A 411 -0.56 14.66 9.27
N LEU A 412 -0.23 15.21 8.11
CA LEU A 412 -1.16 15.37 6.99
C LEU A 412 -0.72 14.57 5.79
N ASP A 413 -1.44 13.49 5.49
CA ASP A 413 -1.25 12.68 4.28
C ASP A 413 -2.27 13.04 3.18
N HIS A 414 -3.53 13.27 3.55
CA HIS A 414 -4.60 13.62 2.60
C HIS A 414 -5.39 14.82 3.11
N SER A 415 -5.36 15.91 2.35
CA SER A 415 -6.12 17.12 2.70
C SER A 415 -7.62 16.94 2.45
N GLU A 416 -8.42 17.77 3.10
CA GLU A 416 -9.86 17.85 2.93
C GLU A 416 -10.32 17.94 1.46
N HIS A 417 -9.47 18.46 0.56
CA HIS A 417 -9.79 18.58 -0.86
C HIS A 417 -9.87 17.24 -1.59
N SER A 418 -9.19 16.21 -1.08
CA SER A 418 -9.16 14.87 -1.66
C SER A 418 -10.09 13.89 -0.96
N VAL A 419 -10.51 14.19 0.28
CA VAL A 419 -11.35 13.33 1.11
C VAL A 419 -12.82 13.65 0.87
N LYS A 420 -13.56 12.70 0.27
CA LYS A 420 -14.97 12.88 -0.09
C LYS A 420 -15.94 12.30 0.94
N VAL A 421 -15.60 11.13 1.50
CA VAL A 421 -16.45 10.42 2.46
C VAL A 421 -15.58 9.79 3.53
N ILE A 422 -16.05 9.85 4.80
CA ILE A 422 -15.46 9.11 5.92
C ILE A 422 -16.53 8.19 6.50
N ILE A 423 -16.16 6.94 6.80
CA ILE A 423 -17.09 5.93 7.33
C ILE A 423 -16.46 5.25 8.55
N THR A 424 -17.25 5.16 9.62
CA THR A 424 -16.94 4.40 10.82
C THR A 424 -18.06 3.39 11.11
N GLU A 425 -17.95 2.67 12.21
CA GLU A 425 -19.00 1.79 12.73
C GLU A 425 -20.28 2.57 13.10
N TYR A 426 -20.18 3.87 13.40
CA TYR A 426 -21.32 4.71 13.76
C TYR A 426 -22.10 5.24 12.55
N GLY A 427 -21.45 5.39 11.39
CA GLY A 427 -22.15 5.88 10.20
C GLY A 427 -21.24 6.48 9.15
N VAL A 428 -21.82 7.39 8.36
CA VAL A 428 -21.24 7.96 7.14
C VAL A 428 -21.22 9.47 7.19
N ALA A 429 -20.06 10.08 7.05
CA ALA A 429 -19.89 11.51 6.81
C ALA A 429 -19.61 11.76 5.33
N ASP A 430 -20.64 12.11 4.56
CA ASP A 430 -20.48 12.57 3.19
C ASP A 430 -20.10 14.05 3.18
N LEU A 431 -18.85 14.32 2.83
CA LEU A 431 -18.23 15.64 2.91
C LEU A 431 -18.31 16.44 1.60
N ARG A 432 -18.89 15.86 0.57
CA ARG A 432 -19.00 16.50 -0.75
C ARG A 432 -19.87 17.76 -0.68
N GLY A 433 -19.38 18.85 -1.27
CA GLY A 433 -20.10 20.12 -1.35
C GLY A 433 -20.33 20.84 0.01
N LYS A 434 -19.52 20.51 1.03
CA LYS A 434 -19.64 21.08 2.38
C LYS A 434 -18.52 22.06 2.69
N SER A 435 -18.85 23.18 3.30
CA SER A 435 -17.88 24.10 3.91
C SER A 435 -17.21 23.48 5.13
N PRO A 436 -16.07 24.01 5.62
CA PRO A 436 -15.38 23.42 6.78
C PRO A 436 -16.27 23.22 8.00
N ILE A 437 -17.12 24.19 8.34
CA ILE A 437 -18.03 24.06 9.47
C ILE A 437 -19.11 23.00 9.25
N GLN A 438 -19.60 22.85 8.01
CA GLN A 438 -20.57 21.81 7.67
C GLN A 438 -19.89 20.41 7.67
N ARG A 439 -18.61 20.32 7.27
CA ARG A 439 -17.81 19.09 7.37
C ARG A 439 -17.63 18.69 8.83
N ALA A 440 -17.24 19.65 9.69
CA ALA A 440 -17.06 19.38 11.11
C ALA A 440 -18.34 18.82 11.76
N ARG A 441 -19.48 19.46 11.51
CA ARG A 441 -20.78 18.97 11.98
C ARG A 441 -21.06 17.56 11.44
N CYS A 442 -20.91 17.36 10.14
CA CYS A 442 -21.15 16.07 9.50
C CYS A 442 -20.30 14.94 10.09
N ILE A 443 -19.01 15.20 10.35
CA ILE A 443 -18.10 14.22 10.95
C ILE A 443 -18.48 13.93 12.40
N ILE A 444 -18.66 14.97 13.21
CA ILE A 444 -18.99 14.83 14.64
C ILE A 444 -20.30 14.08 14.81
N ASP A 445 -21.33 14.45 14.06
CA ASP A 445 -22.66 13.85 14.19
C ASP A 445 -22.69 12.37 13.80
N ASN A 446 -21.95 11.97 12.74
CA ASN A 446 -22.12 10.68 12.10
C ASN A 446 -20.99 9.67 12.34
N CYS A 447 -19.76 10.10 12.64
CA CYS A 447 -18.60 9.22 12.64
C CYS A 447 -17.86 9.13 13.97
N VAL A 448 -17.99 10.15 14.82
CA VAL A 448 -17.26 10.23 16.10
C VAL A 448 -17.90 9.31 17.13
N HIS A 449 -17.08 8.64 17.94
CA HIS A 449 -17.53 7.86 19.10
C HIS A 449 -18.35 8.75 20.06
N PRO A 450 -19.47 8.26 20.62
CA PRO A 450 -20.33 9.07 21.50
C PRO A 450 -19.61 9.79 22.64
N ASP A 451 -18.61 9.15 23.26
CA ASP A 451 -17.87 9.72 24.39
C ASP A 451 -16.99 10.92 23.97
N TYR A 452 -16.57 10.99 22.72
CA TYR A 452 -15.75 12.08 22.19
C TYR A 452 -16.56 13.19 21.52
N LYS A 453 -17.84 12.96 21.19
CA LYS A 453 -18.68 14.00 20.56
C LYS A 453 -18.72 15.28 21.37
N PRO A 454 -19.03 15.26 22.68
CA PRO A 454 -19.09 16.48 23.48
C PRO A 454 -17.77 17.26 23.49
N LEU A 455 -16.64 16.53 23.54
CA LEU A 455 -15.31 17.14 23.55
C LEU A 455 -15.00 17.87 22.23
N LEU A 456 -15.36 17.27 21.09
CA LEU A 456 -15.14 17.89 19.78
C LEU A 456 -16.14 19.01 19.47
N GLU A 457 -17.38 18.93 20.00
CA GLU A 457 -18.37 20.01 19.94
C GLU A 457 -17.88 21.24 20.72
N GLU A 458 -17.33 21.04 21.93
CA GLU A 458 -16.73 22.11 22.71
C GLU A 458 -15.54 22.74 22.01
N TYR A 459 -14.63 21.94 21.43
CA TYR A 459 -13.54 22.46 20.60
C TYR A 459 -14.05 23.31 19.44
N LEU A 460 -15.06 22.83 18.71
CA LEU A 460 -15.64 23.56 17.58
C LEU A 460 -16.27 24.90 18.02
N ALA A 461 -16.87 24.92 19.23
CA ALA A 461 -17.42 26.16 19.82
C ALA A 461 -16.35 27.18 20.21
N MET A 462 -15.15 26.72 20.59
CA MET A 462 -13.98 27.57 20.87
C MET A 462 -13.24 28.03 19.60
N GLY A 463 -13.71 27.61 18.44
CA GLY A 463 -13.08 27.96 17.15
C GLY A 463 -12.99 29.46 16.90
N ILE A 464 -11.84 29.93 16.44
CA ILE A 464 -11.63 31.35 16.10
C ILE A 464 -12.39 31.66 14.81
N LYS A 465 -13.09 32.81 14.80
CA LYS A 465 -13.88 33.23 13.64
C LYS A 465 -13.02 33.33 12.39
N GLY A 466 -13.40 32.59 11.35
CA GLY A 466 -12.71 32.54 10.06
C GLY A 466 -13.37 31.50 9.14
N HIS A 467 -12.79 31.26 7.95
CA HIS A 467 -13.29 30.26 7.01
C HIS A 467 -13.25 28.86 7.62
N THR A 468 -12.13 28.49 8.23
CA THR A 468 -11.96 27.24 8.97
C THR A 468 -11.75 27.61 10.44
N PRO A 469 -12.73 27.31 11.33
CA PRO A 469 -12.71 27.79 12.72
C PRO A 469 -11.79 26.91 13.59
N GLN A 470 -10.50 26.95 13.30
CA GLN A 470 -9.46 26.33 14.14
C GLN A 470 -9.08 27.20 15.33
N ASN A 471 -8.71 26.57 16.44
CA ASN A 471 -8.07 27.24 17.57
C ASN A 471 -6.65 26.69 17.76
N LEU A 472 -5.65 27.41 17.24
CA LEU A 472 -4.24 26.96 17.24
C LEU A 472 -3.65 26.85 18.65
N LYS A 473 -4.28 27.42 19.70
CA LYS A 473 -3.82 27.27 21.08
C LYS A 473 -4.07 25.86 21.64
N CYS A 474 -5.05 25.12 21.09
CA CYS A 474 -5.47 23.84 21.64
C CYS A 474 -5.76 22.76 20.58
N CYS A 475 -5.38 23.00 19.31
CA CYS A 475 -5.68 22.03 18.24
C CYS A 475 -4.99 20.67 18.42
N PHE A 476 -3.94 20.58 19.22
CA PHE A 476 -3.26 19.32 19.57
C PHE A 476 -3.52 18.84 21.01
N ALA A 477 -4.51 19.41 21.72
CA ALA A 477 -4.77 19.06 23.12
C ALA A 477 -5.08 17.58 23.34
N PHE A 478 -5.73 16.89 22.38
CA PHE A 478 -5.94 15.44 22.45
C PHE A 478 -4.63 14.67 22.44
N HIS A 479 -3.68 15.07 21.60
CA HIS A 479 -2.36 14.43 21.50
C HIS A 479 -1.49 14.71 22.73
N GLU A 480 -1.54 15.95 23.24
CA GLU A 480 -0.87 16.34 24.48
C GLU A 480 -1.38 15.55 25.68
N GLU A 481 -2.70 15.41 25.79
CA GLU A 481 -3.32 14.65 26.87
C GLU A 481 -3.03 13.14 26.76
N LEU A 482 -3.07 12.59 25.55
CA LEU A 482 -2.64 11.20 25.30
C LEU A 482 -1.20 10.95 25.78
N ALA A 483 -0.30 11.89 25.51
CA ALA A 483 1.10 11.78 25.94
C ALA A 483 1.26 11.91 27.45
N ALA A 484 0.44 12.74 28.10
CA ALA A 484 0.51 13.00 29.54
C ALA A 484 -0.15 11.91 30.41
N SER A 485 -1.38 11.50 30.05
CA SER A 485 -2.19 10.58 30.85
C SER A 485 -2.41 9.20 30.20
N GLY A 486 -2.15 9.07 28.91
CA GLY A 486 -2.43 7.85 28.14
C GLY A 486 -3.89 7.73 27.69
N ASP A 487 -4.71 8.78 27.87
CA ASP A 487 -6.14 8.77 27.57
C ASP A 487 -6.62 10.14 27.08
N MET A 488 -7.11 10.23 25.84
CA MET A 488 -7.59 11.47 25.24
C MET A 488 -8.87 12.01 25.90
N HIS A 489 -9.66 11.18 26.63
CA HIS A 489 -10.84 11.64 27.33
C HIS A 489 -10.55 12.66 28.43
N ASN A 490 -9.33 12.66 28.98
CA ASN A 490 -8.93 13.52 30.08
C ASN A 490 -8.63 14.97 29.65
N VAL A 491 -8.86 15.31 28.36
CA VAL A 491 -8.64 16.68 27.88
C VAL A 491 -9.46 17.68 28.68
N ASP A 492 -8.81 18.75 29.15
CA ASP A 492 -9.44 19.83 29.91
C ASP A 492 -9.34 21.14 29.12
N TRP A 493 -10.43 21.50 28.45
CA TRP A 493 -10.53 22.70 27.66
C TRP A 493 -10.43 24.00 28.46
N SER A 494 -10.71 23.97 29.79
CA SER A 494 -10.62 25.17 30.63
C SER A 494 -9.22 25.78 30.68
N LYS A 495 -8.19 24.96 30.43
CA LYS A 495 -6.78 25.41 30.32
C LYS A 495 -6.54 26.40 29.17
N TYR A 496 -7.41 26.40 28.16
CA TYR A 496 -7.26 27.16 26.92
C TYR A 496 -8.26 28.32 26.79
N ASN A 497 -9.17 28.48 27.74
CA ASN A 497 -10.21 29.53 27.76
C ASN A 497 -9.71 30.90 28.25
N LYS A 498 -8.37 31.13 28.27
CA LYS A 498 -7.77 32.40 28.74
C LYS A 498 -7.33 33.30 27.58
#